data_e0a21bfc174132790e9eb4c39b54df88
#
_entry.id   e0a21bfc174132790e9eb4c39b54df88
#
_cell.length_a   1.000
_cell.length_b   1.000
_cell.length_c   1.000
_cell.angle_alpha   90.00
_cell.angle_beta   90.00
_cell.angle_gamma   90.00
#
_symmetry.space_group_name_H-M   'P 1'
#
loop_
_entity.id
_entity.type
_entity.pdbx_description
1 polymer ?
#
loop_
_entity_poly.entity_id
_entity_poly.type
_entity_poly.pdbx_seq_one_letter_code
_entity_poly.pdbx_strand_id
1 'polypeptide(L)'
;AVVLEELKEEQVSDNCYEVLGTKLLTEFSNNIRNNYGFLNNSSPEGIGKADKLFHQNGRKVFKEVVPKVASLIKDHLESHSIDINNIKGMYLHQANESMNKLISKYLLGFEADQSLAPIVLDEYANTSSAGSIIAFHKNNENLSKNDLAIICSFGAGYSIGNVIVKKIA
;
A
#
# COMPACT_ATOMS: atom_id res chain seq x y z
N ALA A 1 12.54 -8.04 -2.09
CA ALA A 1 11.88 -9.05 -1.26
C ALA A 1 11.87 -8.59 0.20
N VAL A 2 10.89 -9.04 0.96
CA VAL A 2 10.81 -8.83 2.42
C VAL A 2 10.90 -10.21 3.07
N VAL A 3 11.71 -10.33 4.10
CA VAL A 3 11.84 -11.55 4.90
C VAL A 3 11.13 -11.28 6.24
N LEU A 4 10.24 -12.18 6.63
CA LEU A 4 9.57 -12.17 7.92
C LEU A 4 10.08 -13.35 8.75
N GLU A 5 10.48 -13.06 9.98
CA GLU A 5 10.96 -14.06 10.92
C GLU A 5 10.53 -13.72 12.35
N GLU A 6 10.55 -14.71 13.23
CA GLU A 6 10.39 -14.47 14.65
C GLU A 6 11.62 -13.74 15.18
N LEU A 7 11.40 -12.60 15.86
CA LEU A 7 12.49 -11.79 16.38
C LEU A 7 13.17 -12.48 17.55
N LYS A 8 14.47 -12.77 17.41
CA LYS A 8 15.35 -13.20 18.50
C LYS A 8 16.32 -12.07 18.83
N GLU A 9 16.44 -11.69 20.09
CA GLU A 9 17.23 -10.52 20.54
C GLU A 9 18.68 -10.50 20.02
N GLU A 10 19.25 -11.68 19.74
CA GLU A 10 20.65 -11.84 19.27
C GLU A 10 20.82 -11.63 17.75
N GLN A 11 19.73 -11.40 16.99
CA GLN A 11 19.75 -11.41 15.52
C GLN A 11 19.25 -10.09 14.88
N VAL A 12 19.22 -9.00 15.63
CA VAL A 12 18.79 -7.71 15.08
C VAL A 12 19.87 -7.16 14.15
N SER A 13 19.61 -7.19 12.84
CA SER A 13 20.47 -6.58 11.82
C SER A 13 20.06 -5.12 11.56
N ASP A 14 20.95 -4.36 10.92
CA ASP A 14 20.60 -3.04 10.38
C ASP A 14 19.37 -3.15 9.47
N ASN A 15 18.47 -2.16 9.53
CA ASN A 15 17.19 -2.15 8.81
C ASN A 15 16.18 -3.23 9.24
N CYS A 16 16.17 -3.56 10.52
CA CYS A 16 15.18 -4.44 11.10
C CYS A 16 13.95 -3.66 11.59
N TYR A 17 12.76 -4.22 11.33
CA TYR A 17 11.48 -3.61 11.68
C TYR A 17 10.59 -4.61 12.40
N GLU A 18 10.01 -4.19 13.50
CA GLU A 18 8.95 -4.91 14.19
C GLU A 18 7.61 -4.66 13.50
N VAL A 19 6.87 -5.72 13.18
CA VAL A 19 5.48 -5.61 12.71
C VAL A 19 4.58 -5.48 13.92
N LEU A 20 4.00 -4.29 14.13
CA LEU A 20 3.10 -4.02 15.24
C LEU A 20 1.68 -4.50 14.96
N GLY A 21 1.25 -4.45 13.71
CA GLY A 21 -0.09 -4.87 13.35
C GLY A 21 -0.29 -4.96 11.84
N THR A 22 -1.30 -5.74 11.47
CA THR A 22 -1.76 -5.88 10.08
C THR A 22 -3.27 -5.75 10.02
N LYS A 23 -3.79 -5.11 8.98
CA LYS A 23 -5.24 -4.98 8.76
C LYS A 23 -5.57 -5.15 7.29
N LEU A 24 -6.58 -5.96 7.00
CA LEU A 24 -7.08 -6.22 5.66
C LEU A 24 -8.56 -5.83 5.56
N LEU A 25 -8.92 -5.30 4.40
CA LEU A 25 -10.30 -5.07 3.99
C LEU A 25 -10.48 -5.61 2.58
N THR A 26 -11.52 -6.38 2.34
CA THR A 26 -11.93 -6.78 1.00
C THR A 26 -13.42 -6.47 0.82
N GLU A 27 -13.74 -5.73 -0.24
CA GLU A 27 -15.09 -5.36 -0.62
C GLU A 27 -15.27 -5.57 -2.12
N PHE A 28 -16.28 -6.34 -2.50
CA PHE A 28 -16.53 -6.65 -3.90
C PHE A 28 -16.80 -5.39 -4.73
N SER A 29 -16.05 -5.24 -5.83
CA SER A 29 -16.27 -4.18 -6.82
C SER A 29 -15.90 -4.65 -8.23
N ASN A 30 -16.73 -4.30 -9.19
CA ASN A 30 -16.47 -4.51 -10.62
C ASN A 30 -15.65 -3.38 -11.27
N ASN A 31 -15.23 -2.37 -10.51
CA ASN A 31 -14.53 -1.21 -11.07
C ASN A 31 -13.06 -1.47 -11.41
N ILE A 32 -12.47 -2.53 -10.84
CA ILE A 32 -11.16 -3.07 -11.24
C ILE A 32 -11.31 -4.57 -11.33
N ARG A 33 -11.09 -5.16 -12.50
CA ARG A 33 -11.21 -6.60 -12.69
C ARG A 33 -10.56 -7.08 -13.98
N ASN A 34 -10.33 -8.38 -14.06
CA ASN A 34 -10.35 -9.12 -15.33
C ASN A 34 -11.77 -9.63 -15.55
N ASN A 35 -12.28 -9.59 -16.75
CA ASN A 35 -13.63 -10.07 -17.06
C ASN A 35 -13.77 -11.56 -16.86
N TYR A 36 -12.68 -12.31 -17.01
CA TYR A 36 -12.63 -13.75 -16.83
C TYR A 36 -11.58 -14.12 -15.79
N GLY A 37 -11.82 -15.19 -15.08
CA GLY A 37 -10.82 -15.78 -14.18
C GLY A 37 -9.62 -16.33 -14.94
N PHE A 38 -8.58 -16.72 -14.20
CA PHE A 38 -7.32 -17.21 -14.76
C PHE A 38 -7.47 -18.32 -15.82
N LEU A 39 -8.35 -19.29 -15.58
CA LEU A 39 -8.57 -20.41 -16.51
C LEU A 39 -9.09 -19.94 -17.87
N ASN A 40 -10.02 -18.99 -17.89
CA ASN A 40 -10.54 -18.44 -19.15
C ASN A 40 -9.50 -17.56 -19.87
N ASN A 41 -8.63 -16.89 -19.14
CA ASN A 41 -7.52 -16.14 -19.73
C ASN A 41 -6.49 -17.06 -20.39
N SER A 42 -6.34 -18.28 -19.91
CA SER A 42 -5.41 -19.27 -20.45
C SER A 42 -5.96 -20.06 -21.63
N SER A 43 -7.23 -19.88 -21.98
CA SER A 43 -7.86 -20.58 -23.13
C SER A 43 -7.29 -20.07 -24.47
N PRO A 44 -6.85 -20.96 -25.36
CA PRO A 44 -6.33 -20.58 -26.68
C PRO A 44 -7.33 -19.77 -27.52
N GLU A 45 -8.63 -20.04 -27.40
CA GLU A 45 -9.70 -19.34 -28.14
C GLU A 45 -9.85 -17.88 -27.70
N GLY A 46 -9.28 -17.54 -26.56
CA GLY A 46 -9.31 -16.18 -26.00
C GLY A 46 -8.12 -15.32 -26.36
N ILE A 47 -7.10 -15.85 -26.99
CA ILE A 47 -5.91 -15.08 -27.36
C ILE A 47 -6.32 -13.92 -28.27
N GLY A 48 -5.93 -12.70 -27.87
CA GLY A 48 -6.22 -11.47 -28.63
C GLY A 48 -7.62 -10.88 -28.44
N LYS A 49 -8.51 -11.50 -27.65
CA LYS A 49 -9.83 -10.93 -27.37
C LYS A 49 -9.74 -9.80 -26.32
N ALA A 50 -10.35 -8.66 -26.61
CA ALA A 50 -10.34 -7.48 -25.76
C ALA A 50 -11.00 -7.68 -24.38
N ASP A 51 -11.96 -8.61 -24.28
CA ASP A 51 -12.66 -8.96 -23.05
C ASP A 51 -11.78 -9.67 -22.00
N LYS A 52 -10.60 -10.14 -22.39
CA LYS A 52 -9.60 -10.73 -21.52
C LYS A 52 -8.63 -9.72 -20.92
N LEU A 53 -8.71 -8.47 -21.35
CA LEU A 53 -7.85 -7.41 -20.83
C LEU A 53 -8.32 -6.95 -19.45
N PHE A 54 -7.37 -6.41 -18.72
CA PHE A 54 -7.63 -5.70 -17.47
C PHE A 54 -8.57 -4.51 -17.72
N HIS A 55 -9.63 -4.41 -16.94
CA HIS A 55 -10.63 -3.35 -17.02
C HIS A 55 -10.62 -2.52 -15.75
N GLN A 56 -10.55 -1.20 -15.90
CA GLN A 56 -10.59 -0.26 -14.78
C GLN A 56 -11.46 0.94 -15.09
N ASN A 57 -12.42 1.22 -14.20
CA ASN A 57 -13.13 2.51 -14.18
C ASN A 57 -12.36 3.48 -13.25
N GLY A 58 -11.32 4.10 -13.79
CA GLY A 58 -10.38 4.89 -12.98
C GLY A 58 -11.03 5.99 -12.13
N ARG A 59 -12.06 6.69 -12.66
CA ARG A 59 -12.77 7.74 -11.91
C ARG A 59 -13.54 7.18 -10.72
N LYS A 60 -14.20 6.04 -10.86
CA LYS A 60 -14.92 5.39 -9.76
C LYS A 60 -13.94 4.83 -8.73
N VAL A 61 -12.91 4.13 -9.20
CA VAL A 61 -11.84 3.62 -8.33
C VAL A 61 -11.26 4.73 -7.48
N PHE A 62 -10.89 5.87 -8.08
CA PHE A 62 -10.35 7.01 -7.36
C PHE A 62 -11.30 7.49 -6.25
N LYS A 63 -12.58 7.67 -6.57
CA LYS A 63 -13.59 8.17 -5.62
C LYS A 63 -13.89 7.20 -4.47
N GLU A 64 -13.84 5.90 -4.75
CA GLU A 64 -14.24 4.87 -3.79
C GLU A 64 -13.06 4.37 -2.95
N VAL A 65 -11.90 4.16 -3.56
CA VAL A 65 -10.74 3.56 -2.89
C VAL A 65 -10.05 4.53 -1.95
N VAL A 66 -9.85 5.79 -2.36
CA VAL A 66 -9.12 6.78 -1.57
C VAL A 66 -9.69 6.96 -0.15
N PRO A 67 -11.00 7.24 0.03
CA PRO A 67 -11.57 7.37 1.37
C PRO A 67 -11.53 6.05 2.17
N LYS A 68 -11.69 4.90 1.51
CA LYS A 68 -11.61 3.57 2.17
C LYS A 68 -10.21 3.29 2.70
N VAL A 69 -9.17 3.60 1.92
CA VAL A 69 -7.77 3.47 2.34
C VAL A 69 -7.48 4.36 3.54
N ALA A 70 -7.88 5.63 3.47
CA ALA A 70 -7.68 6.56 4.59
C ALA A 70 -8.41 6.11 5.85
N SER A 71 -9.69 5.66 5.74
CA SER A 71 -10.43 5.13 6.88
C SER A 71 -9.77 3.90 7.46
N LEU A 72 -9.37 2.92 6.63
CA LEU A 72 -8.72 1.70 7.10
C LEU A 72 -7.42 2.00 7.86
N ILE A 73 -6.59 2.90 7.33
CA ILE A 73 -5.33 3.31 7.99
C ILE A 73 -5.65 3.96 9.33
N LYS A 74 -6.60 4.90 9.38
CA LYS A 74 -7.00 5.60 10.60
C LYS A 74 -7.49 4.61 11.65
N ASP A 75 -8.46 3.76 11.31
CA ASP A 75 -9.02 2.75 12.21
C ASP A 75 -7.96 1.75 12.69
N HIS A 76 -6.95 1.45 11.86
CA HIS A 76 -5.86 0.56 12.21
C HIS A 76 -4.91 1.21 13.22
N LEU A 77 -4.53 2.46 13.01
CA LEU A 77 -3.71 3.22 13.95
C LEU A 77 -4.43 3.43 15.28
N GLU A 78 -5.70 3.81 15.26
CA GLU A 78 -6.53 3.97 16.46
C GLU A 78 -6.62 2.66 17.27
N SER A 79 -6.77 1.52 16.62
CA SER A 79 -6.81 0.20 17.30
C SER A 79 -5.50 -0.16 18.02
N HIS A 80 -4.39 0.49 17.65
CA HIS A 80 -3.09 0.35 18.31
C HIS A 80 -2.73 1.55 19.19
N SER A 81 -3.68 2.48 19.42
CA SER A 81 -3.44 3.73 20.19
C SER A 81 -2.29 4.58 19.62
N ILE A 82 -2.13 4.57 18.30
CA ILE A 82 -1.10 5.33 17.59
C ILE A 82 -1.74 6.57 16.96
N ASP A 83 -1.19 7.75 17.26
CA ASP A 83 -1.55 9.00 16.59
C ASP A 83 -0.88 9.04 15.22
N ILE A 84 -1.64 9.45 14.19
CA ILE A 84 -1.14 9.61 12.82
C ILE A 84 0.06 10.57 12.73
N ASN A 85 0.14 11.57 13.60
CA ASN A 85 1.25 12.52 13.66
C ASN A 85 2.58 11.90 14.11
N ASN A 86 2.52 10.70 14.71
CA ASN A 86 3.71 9.93 15.10
C ASN A 86 4.27 9.08 13.95
N ILE A 87 3.56 8.99 12.82
CA ILE A 87 4.02 8.24 11.64
C ILE A 87 5.09 9.07 10.91
N LYS A 88 6.26 8.47 10.67
CA LYS A 88 7.42 9.06 10.03
C LYS A 88 7.64 8.58 8.59
N GLY A 89 6.87 7.59 8.14
CA GLY A 89 6.89 7.11 6.77
C GLY A 89 5.54 6.49 6.36
N MET A 90 5.01 6.91 5.21
CA MET A 90 3.80 6.36 4.61
C MET A 90 4.12 5.79 3.23
N TYR A 91 4.32 4.50 3.15
CA TYR A 91 4.68 3.80 1.92
C TYR A 91 3.41 3.24 1.26
N LEU A 92 2.78 4.10 0.46
CA LEU A 92 1.49 3.82 -0.17
C LEU A 92 1.66 3.09 -1.49
N HIS A 93 0.60 2.42 -1.92
CA HIS A 93 0.50 1.81 -3.25
C HIS A 93 0.79 2.84 -4.34
N GLN A 94 1.65 2.49 -5.29
CA GLN A 94 2.12 3.36 -6.36
C GLN A 94 1.23 3.22 -7.61
N ALA A 95 -0.04 3.63 -7.49
CA ALA A 95 -0.97 3.61 -8.62
C ALA A 95 -1.02 4.96 -9.34
N ASN A 96 -1.08 6.04 -8.58
CA ASN A 96 -1.25 7.40 -9.06
C ASN A 96 -0.85 8.39 -7.97
N GLU A 97 -0.01 9.35 -8.28
CA GLU A 97 0.46 10.37 -7.34
C GLU A 97 -0.69 11.16 -6.68
N SER A 98 -1.72 11.53 -7.48
CA SER A 98 -2.88 12.27 -6.95
C SER A 98 -3.69 11.46 -5.93
N MET A 99 -3.72 10.12 -6.05
CA MET A 99 -4.33 9.27 -5.02
C MET A 99 -3.55 9.34 -3.71
N ASN A 100 -2.23 9.24 -3.76
CA ASN A 100 -1.39 9.27 -2.58
C ASN A 100 -1.45 10.63 -1.87
N LYS A 101 -1.41 11.72 -2.63
CA LYS A 101 -1.61 13.08 -2.10
C LYS A 101 -2.97 13.23 -1.42
N LEU A 102 -4.03 12.70 -2.01
CA LEU A 102 -5.36 12.80 -1.43
C LEU A 102 -5.52 11.90 -0.20
N ILE A 103 -4.95 10.69 -0.19
CA ILE A 103 -4.93 9.82 0.99
C ILE A 103 -4.24 10.53 2.16
N SER A 104 -3.04 11.09 1.93
CA SER A 104 -2.32 11.84 2.96
C SER A 104 -3.11 13.04 3.47
N LYS A 105 -3.80 13.75 2.59
CA LYS A 105 -4.68 14.87 2.96
C LYS A 105 -5.86 14.44 3.83
N TYR A 106 -6.46 13.27 3.57
CA TYR A 106 -7.52 12.72 4.43
C TYR A 106 -7.00 12.30 5.81
N LEU A 107 -5.75 11.85 5.89
CA LEU A 107 -5.13 11.39 7.12
C LEU A 107 -4.59 12.54 7.98
N LEU A 108 -3.91 13.50 7.35
CA LEU A 108 -3.12 14.54 8.00
C LEU A 108 -3.78 15.95 7.95
N GLY A 109 -4.77 16.15 7.08
CA GLY A 109 -5.33 17.47 6.77
C GLY A 109 -4.54 18.26 5.71
N PHE A 110 -3.37 17.78 5.28
CA PHE A 110 -2.53 18.37 4.24
C PHE A 110 -1.90 17.28 3.34
N GLU A 111 -1.39 17.69 2.17
CA GLU A 111 -0.66 16.78 1.29
C GLU A 111 0.74 16.53 1.86
N ALA A 112 1.07 15.26 2.11
CA ALA A 112 2.42 14.88 2.56
C ALA A 112 3.46 15.13 1.48
N ASP A 113 4.64 15.54 1.89
CA ASP A 113 5.80 15.65 1.00
C ASP A 113 6.47 14.29 0.74
N GLN A 114 7.50 14.30 -0.11
CA GLN A 114 8.25 13.11 -0.51
C GLN A 114 9.02 12.47 0.66
N SER A 115 9.31 13.20 1.73
CA SER A 115 10.02 12.66 2.88
C SER A 115 9.12 11.78 3.74
N LEU A 116 7.83 12.11 3.79
CA LEU A 116 6.83 11.38 4.57
C LEU A 116 6.10 10.33 3.71
N ALA A 117 5.72 10.68 2.47
CA ALA A 117 4.99 9.79 1.56
C ALA A 117 5.67 9.72 0.18
N PRO A 118 6.76 8.98 0.05
CA PRO A 118 7.56 8.94 -1.17
C PRO A 118 6.79 8.37 -2.35
N ILE A 119 7.03 8.97 -3.52
CA ILE A 119 6.53 8.54 -4.82
C ILE A 119 7.72 7.99 -5.63
N VAL A 120 7.54 6.81 -6.21
CA VAL A 120 8.55 6.14 -7.04
C VAL A 120 8.00 5.80 -8.44
N LEU A 121 6.91 6.47 -8.82
CA LEU A 121 6.19 6.22 -10.08
C LEU A 121 6.98 6.62 -11.32
N ASP A 122 7.84 7.61 -11.22
CA ASP A 122 8.71 8.08 -12.29
C ASP A 122 9.79 7.06 -12.67
N GLU A 123 10.30 6.29 -11.69
CA GLU A 123 11.29 5.24 -11.93
C GLU A 123 10.66 3.88 -12.24
N TYR A 124 9.58 3.51 -11.53
CA TYR A 124 9.06 2.13 -11.53
C TYR A 124 7.66 1.99 -12.11
N ALA A 125 6.98 3.09 -12.42
CA ALA A 125 5.57 3.08 -12.82
C ALA A 125 4.67 2.36 -11.78
N ASN A 126 3.49 1.90 -12.20
CA ASN A 126 2.61 1.12 -11.33
C ASN A 126 3.00 -0.36 -11.38
N THR A 127 3.73 -0.81 -10.38
CA THR A 127 4.17 -2.21 -10.20
C THR A 127 3.20 -3.03 -9.34
N SER A 128 1.92 -2.65 -9.30
CA SER A 128 0.91 -3.29 -8.45
C SER A 128 1.31 -3.24 -6.96
N SER A 129 1.04 -4.29 -6.18
CA SER A 129 1.36 -4.32 -4.74
C SER A 129 2.85 -4.20 -4.42
N ALA A 130 3.75 -4.50 -5.37
CA ALA A 130 5.18 -4.32 -5.18
C ALA A 130 5.59 -2.85 -5.01
N GLY A 131 4.81 -1.90 -5.54
CA GLY A 131 5.12 -0.48 -5.50
C GLY A 131 5.28 0.08 -4.08
N SER A 132 4.44 -0.33 -3.12
CA SER A 132 4.58 0.10 -1.72
C SER A 132 5.85 -0.44 -1.06
N ILE A 133 6.25 -1.68 -1.39
CA ILE A 133 7.48 -2.30 -0.90
C ILE A 133 8.71 -1.65 -1.54
N ILE A 134 8.65 -1.30 -2.83
CA ILE A 134 9.73 -0.57 -3.51
C ILE A 134 9.90 0.81 -2.87
N ALA A 135 8.79 1.55 -2.67
CA ALA A 135 8.82 2.85 -2.01
C ALA A 135 9.43 2.75 -0.59
N PHE A 136 9.04 1.74 0.18
CA PHE A 136 9.63 1.46 1.49
C PHE A 136 11.13 1.17 1.38
N HIS A 137 11.54 0.24 0.54
CA HIS A 137 12.95 -0.16 0.39
C HIS A 137 13.85 1.02 -0.01
N LYS A 138 13.37 1.89 -0.89
CA LYS A 138 14.15 3.04 -1.40
C LYS A 138 14.26 4.21 -0.41
N ASN A 139 13.37 4.28 0.58
CA ASN A 139 13.24 5.47 1.44
C ASN A 139 13.26 5.15 2.94
N ASN A 140 13.48 3.90 3.34
CA ASN A 140 13.48 3.50 4.76
C ASN A 140 14.70 3.99 5.56
N GLU A 141 15.75 4.43 4.87
CA GLU A 141 16.94 5.03 5.49
C GLU A 141 16.64 6.32 6.25
N ASN A 142 15.55 7.02 5.85
CA ASN A 142 15.08 8.23 6.52
C ASN A 142 14.45 7.96 7.90
N LEU A 143 14.16 6.70 8.22
CA LEU A 143 13.60 6.32 9.51
C LEU A 143 14.72 6.11 10.53
N SER A 144 14.52 6.65 11.72
CA SER A 144 15.36 6.45 12.91
C SER A 144 14.83 5.32 13.78
N LYS A 145 15.66 4.80 14.68
CA LYS A 145 15.23 3.81 15.69
C LYS A 145 14.00 4.31 16.47
N ASN A 146 13.01 3.45 16.60
CA ASN A 146 11.68 3.68 17.19
C ASN A 146 10.71 4.47 16.32
N ASP A 147 11.09 4.93 15.14
CA ASP A 147 10.15 5.56 14.22
C ASP A 147 9.09 4.55 13.74
N LEU A 148 7.87 5.05 13.64
CA LEU A 148 6.72 4.31 13.16
C LEU A 148 6.47 4.63 11.69
N ALA A 149 6.12 3.60 10.92
CA ALA A 149 5.75 3.75 9.53
C ALA A 149 4.59 2.83 9.17
N ILE A 150 3.92 3.16 8.07
CA ILE A 150 2.88 2.33 7.47
C ILE A 150 3.26 1.92 6.06
N ILE A 151 2.92 0.68 5.71
CA ILE A 151 3.02 0.15 4.34
C ILE A 151 1.62 -0.26 3.94
N CYS A 152 1.05 0.41 2.93
CA CYS A 152 -0.33 0.17 2.51
C CYS A 152 -0.42 -0.06 1.01
N SER A 153 -0.98 -1.20 0.63
CA SER A 153 -1.33 -1.53 -0.75
C SER A 153 -2.82 -1.70 -0.92
N PHE A 154 -3.30 -1.38 -2.12
CA PHE A 154 -4.70 -1.59 -2.49
C PHE A 154 -4.84 -1.94 -3.97
N GLY A 155 -5.95 -2.57 -4.33
CA GLY A 155 -6.17 -2.98 -5.70
C GLY A 155 -7.56 -3.56 -5.93
N ALA A 156 -7.59 -4.46 -6.93
CA ALA A 156 -8.82 -5.13 -7.30
C ALA A 156 -9.45 -5.89 -6.12
N GLY A 157 -10.73 -5.88 -6.10
CA GLY A 157 -11.52 -6.47 -5.05
C GLY A 157 -12.73 -5.58 -4.76
N TYR A 158 -12.69 -4.40 -4.08
CA TYR A 158 -11.40 -3.84 -3.63
C TYR A 158 -10.76 -4.66 -2.51
N SER A 159 -9.45 -4.77 -2.55
CA SER A 159 -8.68 -5.29 -1.43
C SER A 159 -7.68 -4.23 -1.00
N ILE A 160 -7.60 -3.98 0.31
CA ILE A 160 -6.71 -2.99 0.93
C ILE A 160 -6.00 -3.68 2.07
N GLY A 161 -4.68 -3.62 2.08
CA GLY A 161 -3.84 -4.15 3.15
C GLY A 161 -2.95 -3.06 3.73
N ASN A 162 -2.91 -2.95 5.06
CA ASN A 162 -2.06 -2.02 5.79
C ASN A 162 -1.25 -2.76 6.86
N VAL A 163 0.02 -2.44 6.94
CA VAL A 163 0.96 -2.93 7.96
C VAL A 163 1.52 -1.74 8.70
N ILE A 164 1.54 -1.82 10.03
CA ILE A 164 2.23 -0.85 10.89
C ILE A 164 3.56 -1.46 11.28
N VAL A 165 4.65 -0.75 11.06
CA VAL A 165 6.01 -1.18 11.40
C VAL A 165 6.68 -0.14 12.27
N LYS A 166 7.59 -0.63 13.13
CA LYS A 166 8.47 0.19 13.97
C LYS A 166 9.92 -0.19 13.69
N LYS A 167 10.76 0.79 13.39
CA LYS A 167 12.20 0.55 13.20
C LYS A 167 12.86 0.19 14.52
N ILE A 168 13.57 -0.92 14.59
CA ILE A 168 14.22 -1.41 15.82
C ILE A 168 15.75 -1.36 15.74
N ALA A 169 16.31 -1.31 14.53
CA ALA A 169 17.73 -1.09 14.30
C ALA A 169 17.97 -0.40 12.96
#